data_f7950a101be84df64d381bafbec6503b
#
_entry.id   f7950a101be84df64d381bafbec6503b
#
_cell.length_a   1.000
_cell.length_b   1.000
_cell.length_c   1.000
_cell.angle_alpha   90.00
_cell.angle_beta   90.00
_cell.angle_gamma   90.00
#
_symmetry.space_group_name_H-M   'P 1'
#
loop_
_entity.id
_entity.type
_entity.pdbx_description
1 polymer ?
#
loop_
_entity_poly.entity_id
_entity_poly.type
_entity_poly.pdbx_seq_one_letter_code
_entity_poly.pdbx_strand_id
1 'polypeptide(L)'
;MKKHIILLALAAAAFAACEKPTPYEPGAPMDLNGPNVYFSNDNATDLVLPSDLNTFEVQICREDDSEAVSVPLIVSCGVEGAFVVPETVTFESGVDTVAFTVATGDKFEMFREYQLTISVPEEYTHAYKPQEVSPNMMITVLQEDFVPFANGM
;
A
#
# COMPACT_ATOMS: atom_id res chain seq x y z
N MET A 1 40.63 44.72 -39.70
CA MET A 1 39.46 45.09 -38.89
C MET A 1 38.41 43.96 -38.86
N LYS A 2 38.12 43.26 -39.93
CA LYS A 2 37.13 42.19 -39.95
C LYS A 2 37.51 40.96 -39.08
N LYS A 3 38.80 40.69 -38.90
CA LYS A 3 39.29 39.55 -38.08
C LYS A 3 39.05 39.71 -36.58
N HIS A 4 39.06 40.95 -36.07
CA HIS A 4 38.83 41.19 -34.64
C HIS A 4 37.35 41.13 -34.26
N ILE A 5 36.44 41.45 -35.17
CA ILE A 5 35.00 41.35 -34.96
C ILE A 5 34.56 39.87 -34.87
N ILE A 6 35.15 39.00 -35.68
CA ILE A 6 34.88 37.57 -35.69
C ILE A 6 35.35 36.92 -34.39
N LEU A 7 36.51 37.33 -33.85
CA LEU A 7 37.05 36.86 -32.59
C LEU A 7 36.16 37.25 -31.40
N LEU A 8 35.62 38.44 -31.41
CA LEU A 8 34.72 38.96 -30.37
C LEU A 8 33.38 38.19 -30.40
N ALA A 9 32.85 37.89 -31.57
CA ALA A 9 31.63 37.12 -31.74
C ALA A 9 31.80 35.66 -31.25
N LEU A 10 32.92 35.02 -31.48
CA LEU A 10 33.23 33.69 -30.99
C LEU A 10 33.39 33.66 -29.47
N ALA A 11 34.01 34.66 -28.88
CA ALA A 11 34.12 34.77 -27.42
C ALA A 11 32.74 34.96 -26.75
N ALA A 12 31.87 35.78 -27.33
CA ALA A 12 30.51 35.97 -26.84
C ALA A 12 29.66 34.67 -26.92
N ALA A 13 29.82 33.89 -27.97
CA ALA A 13 29.16 32.61 -28.10
C ALA A 13 29.65 31.57 -27.08
N ALA A 14 30.94 31.58 -26.75
CA ALA A 14 31.50 30.70 -25.73
C ALA A 14 30.99 31.01 -24.31
N PHE A 15 30.82 32.29 -23.99
CA PHE A 15 30.24 32.73 -22.71
C PHE A 15 28.75 32.35 -22.60
N ALA A 16 27.98 32.49 -23.66
CA ALA A 16 26.58 32.10 -23.69
C ALA A 16 26.36 30.57 -23.51
N ALA A 17 27.32 29.75 -23.96
CA ALA A 17 27.26 28.29 -23.77
C ALA A 17 27.60 27.87 -22.34
N CYS A 18 28.37 28.66 -21.58
CA CYS A 18 28.70 28.37 -20.18
C CYS A 18 27.66 28.87 -19.18
N GLU A 19 26.75 29.74 -19.57
CA GLU A 19 25.75 30.36 -18.68
C GLU A 19 24.40 29.61 -18.63
N LYS A 20 24.26 28.51 -19.34
CA LYS A 20 23.06 27.63 -19.19
C LYS A 20 23.43 26.35 -18.46
N PRO A 21 23.43 26.35 -17.13
CA PRO A 21 23.14 25.11 -16.48
C PRO A 21 21.78 24.65 -17.02
N THR A 22 21.68 23.40 -17.47
CA THR A 22 20.39 22.79 -17.76
C THR A 22 19.44 23.19 -16.64
N PRO A 23 18.35 23.94 -16.91
CA PRO A 23 17.45 24.29 -15.86
C PRO A 23 16.99 22.99 -15.23
N TYR A 24 17.23 22.86 -13.93
CA TYR A 24 16.59 21.86 -13.13
C TYR A 24 15.09 22.08 -13.30
N GLU A 25 14.47 21.31 -14.17
CA GLU A 25 13.04 21.27 -14.21
C GLU A 25 12.61 20.53 -12.95
N PRO A 26 12.00 21.20 -11.96
CA PRO A 26 11.38 20.50 -10.86
C PRO A 26 10.40 19.53 -11.49
N GLY A 27 10.49 18.25 -11.14
CA GLY A 27 9.53 17.25 -11.54
C GLY A 27 8.13 17.79 -11.33
N ALA A 28 7.18 17.37 -12.15
CA ALA A 28 5.79 17.75 -12.00
C ALA A 28 5.41 17.69 -10.50
N PRO A 29 4.77 18.72 -9.96
CA PRO A 29 4.36 18.69 -8.57
C PRO A 29 3.58 17.41 -8.36
N MET A 30 4.03 16.58 -7.43
CA MET A 30 3.35 15.35 -7.07
C MET A 30 1.96 15.72 -6.60
N ASP A 31 0.96 15.12 -7.20
CA ASP A 31 -0.41 15.29 -6.74
C ASP A 31 -0.54 14.59 -5.38
N LEU A 32 -0.52 15.40 -4.33
CA LEU A 32 -0.68 14.97 -2.95
C LEU A 32 -2.15 14.81 -2.55
N ASN A 33 -3.06 14.98 -3.51
CA ASN A 33 -4.51 14.97 -3.29
C ASN A 33 -5.14 13.58 -3.46
N GLY A 34 -4.35 12.52 -3.40
CA GLY A 34 -4.89 11.15 -3.39
C GLY A 34 -5.53 10.77 -2.05
N PRO A 35 -6.36 9.74 -2.01
CA PRO A 35 -7.00 9.25 -0.78
C PRO A 35 -6.01 8.77 0.28
N ASN A 36 -4.78 8.49 -0.09
CA ASN A 36 -3.72 7.93 0.75
C ASN A 36 -4.21 6.80 1.64
N VAL A 37 -4.50 5.67 1.01
CA VAL A 37 -5.03 4.47 1.66
C VAL A 37 -3.91 3.67 2.30
N TYR A 38 -4.13 3.18 3.50
CA TYR A 38 -3.17 2.38 4.27
C TYR A 38 -3.90 1.41 5.20
N PHE A 39 -3.19 0.37 5.65
CA PHE A 39 -3.72 -0.56 6.63
C PHE A 39 -3.51 -0.05 8.05
N SER A 40 -4.51 -0.27 8.90
CA SER A 40 -4.42 0.10 10.32
C SER A 40 -3.33 -0.70 11.03
N ASN A 41 -2.59 -0.04 11.90
CA ASN A 41 -1.61 -0.69 12.79
C ASN A 41 -2.27 -1.59 13.86
N ASP A 42 -3.58 -1.48 14.02
CA ASP A 42 -4.36 -2.35 14.91
C ASP A 42 -4.65 -3.72 14.32
N ASN A 43 -4.38 -3.93 13.02
CA ASN A 43 -4.49 -5.24 12.40
C ASN A 43 -3.49 -6.23 13.02
N ALA A 44 -3.95 -7.45 13.24
CA ALA A 44 -3.08 -8.52 13.72
C ALA A 44 -1.99 -8.85 12.69
N THR A 45 -0.79 -9.11 13.14
CA THR A 45 0.32 -9.63 12.33
C THR A 45 0.41 -11.15 12.39
N ASP A 46 -0.05 -11.73 13.48
CA ASP A 46 -0.15 -13.16 13.72
C ASP A 46 -1.53 -13.47 14.27
N LEU A 47 -2.20 -14.41 13.66
CA LEU A 47 -3.57 -14.77 14.00
C LEU A 47 -3.71 -16.27 14.12
N VAL A 48 -4.20 -16.71 15.25
CA VAL A 48 -4.61 -18.09 15.47
C VAL A 48 -6.14 -18.14 15.49
N LEU A 49 -6.71 -18.81 14.51
CA LEU A 49 -8.16 -19.01 14.41
C LEU A 49 -8.54 -20.33 15.13
N PRO A 50 -9.58 -20.31 15.97
CA PRO A 50 -10.17 -21.54 16.45
C PRO A 50 -10.82 -22.31 15.30
N SER A 51 -10.99 -23.62 15.46
CA SER A 51 -11.51 -24.51 14.40
C SER A 51 -12.92 -24.18 13.93
N ASP A 52 -13.71 -23.50 14.75
CA ASP A 52 -15.09 -23.09 14.47
C ASP A 52 -15.19 -21.69 13.83
N LEU A 53 -14.06 -20.99 13.66
CA LEU A 53 -14.01 -19.64 13.08
C LEU A 53 -13.23 -19.67 11.77
N ASN A 54 -13.89 -19.29 10.69
CA ASN A 54 -13.33 -19.31 9.33
C ASN A 54 -13.15 -17.90 8.74
N THR A 55 -13.35 -16.88 9.54
CA THR A 55 -13.26 -15.47 9.07
C THR A 55 -12.53 -14.60 10.08
N PHE A 56 -11.93 -13.54 9.58
CA PHE A 56 -11.38 -12.45 10.39
C PHE A 56 -11.54 -11.12 9.67
N GLU A 57 -11.49 -10.05 10.42
CA GLU A 57 -11.62 -8.70 9.88
C GLU A 57 -10.27 -8.01 9.73
N VAL A 58 -10.16 -7.21 8.69
CA VAL A 58 -9.01 -6.34 8.41
C VAL A 58 -9.51 -4.92 8.30
N GLN A 59 -8.85 -4.00 8.98
CA GLN A 59 -9.14 -2.57 8.93
C GLN A 59 -8.22 -1.88 7.93
N ILE A 60 -8.83 -1.08 7.07
CA ILE A 60 -8.16 -0.23 6.10
C ILE A 60 -8.62 1.22 6.30
N CYS A 61 -7.68 2.14 6.18
CA CYS A 61 -7.88 3.55 6.47
C CYS A 61 -7.51 4.41 5.27
N ARG A 62 -7.96 5.65 5.28
CA ARG A 62 -7.53 6.68 4.33
C ARG A 62 -7.43 8.05 5.02
N GLU A 63 -6.65 8.95 4.44
CA GLU A 63 -6.51 10.30 4.98
C GLU A 63 -7.51 11.29 4.40
N ASP A 64 -7.76 11.24 3.11
CA ASP A 64 -8.75 12.10 2.46
C ASP A 64 -10.07 11.35 2.32
N ASP A 65 -11.06 11.78 3.09
CA ASP A 65 -12.40 11.20 3.14
C ASP A 65 -13.46 12.04 2.41
N SER A 66 -13.05 13.06 1.67
CA SER A 66 -13.94 14.02 1.04
C SER A 66 -14.89 13.40 0.01
N GLU A 67 -14.43 12.39 -0.71
CA GLU A 67 -15.23 11.72 -1.75
C GLU A 67 -15.31 10.21 -1.48
N ALA A 68 -16.33 9.58 -2.04
CA ALA A 68 -16.43 8.13 -2.06
C ALA A 68 -15.36 7.57 -3.02
N VAL A 69 -14.71 6.48 -2.63
CA VAL A 69 -13.71 5.80 -3.45
C VAL A 69 -13.78 4.29 -3.27
N SER A 70 -13.66 3.56 -4.38
CA SER A 70 -13.49 2.11 -4.38
C SER A 70 -12.04 1.77 -4.66
N VAL A 71 -11.42 1.05 -3.75
CA VAL A 71 -10.00 0.70 -3.78
C VAL A 71 -9.86 -0.79 -4.07
N PRO A 72 -9.23 -1.19 -5.18
CA PRO A 72 -8.96 -2.60 -5.43
C PRO A 72 -7.88 -3.11 -4.47
N LEU A 73 -7.96 -4.38 -4.10
CA LEU A 73 -6.99 -5.05 -3.25
C LEU A 73 -6.13 -6.00 -4.07
N ILE A 74 -4.84 -6.00 -3.83
CA ILE A 74 -3.88 -6.94 -4.41
C ILE A 74 -3.58 -7.98 -3.34
N VAL A 75 -3.85 -9.24 -3.64
CA VAL A 75 -3.71 -10.35 -2.68
C VAL A 75 -2.63 -11.30 -3.14
N SER A 76 -1.76 -11.68 -2.24
CA SER A 76 -0.72 -12.68 -2.45
C SER A 76 -0.67 -13.66 -1.29
N CYS A 77 -0.70 -14.93 -1.62
CA CYS A 77 -0.52 -16.03 -0.68
C CYS A 77 0.21 -17.17 -1.39
N GLY A 78 1.06 -17.88 -0.68
CA GLY A 78 1.83 -19.01 -1.25
C GLY A 78 0.96 -20.17 -1.74
N VAL A 79 -0.30 -20.25 -1.31
CA VAL A 79 -1.28 -21.22 -1.75
C VAL A 79 -2.50 -20.49 -2.31
N GLU A 80 -2.70 -20.56 -3.62
CA GLU A 80 -3.87 -20.01 -4.27
C GLU A 80 -5.15 -20.72 -3.78
N GLY A 81 -6.15 -19.93 -3.40
CA GLY A 81 -7.41 -20.46 -2.88
C GLY A 81 -7.40 -20.74 -1.38
N ALA A 82 -6.32 -20.45 -0.66
CA ALA A 82 -6.29 -20.56 0.80
C ALA A 82 -7.15 -19.50 1.50
N PHE A 83 -7.31 -18.33 0.89
CA PHE A 83 -8.11 -17.24 1.43
C PHE A 83 -9.07 -16.68 0.38
N VAL A 84 -10.19 -16.19 0.86
CA VAL A 84 -11.15 -15.40 0.07
C VAL A 84 -11.11 -13.97 0.60
N VAL A 85 -10.61 -13.05 -0.22
CA VAL A 85 -10.47 -11.62 0.09
C VAL A 85 -11.34 -10.85 -0.89
N PRO A 86 -12.08 -9.81 -0.46
CA PRO A 86 -12.82 -8.96 -1.37
C PRO A 86 -11.90 -8.36 -2.46
N GLU A 87 -12.36 -8.25 -3.67
CA GLU A 87 -11.60 -7.64 -4.78
C GLU A 87 -11.42 -6.13 -4.58
N THR A 88 -12.42 -5.50 -3.98
CA THR A 88 -12.44 -4.05 -3.72
C THR A 88 -13.01 -3.74 -2.35
N VAL A 89 -12.58 -2.61 -1.81
CA VAL A 89 -13.14 -2.00 -0.60
C VAL A 89 -13.64 -0.61 -0.95
N THR A 90 -14.86 -0.27 -0.56
CA THR A 90 -15.45 1.02 -0.84
C THR A 90 -15.50 1.87 0.44
N PHE A 91 -14.96 3.07 0.34
CA PHE A 91 -15.12 4.12 1.33
C PHE A 91 -16.22 5.08 0.86
N GLU A 92 -17.22 5.26 1.67
CA GLU A 92 -18.23 6.30 1.45
C GLU A 92 -17.67 7.68 1.80
N SER A 93 -18.24 8.73 1.24
CA SER A 93 -17.86 10.10 1.58
C SER A 93 -17.98 10.35 3.09
N GLY A 94 -16.93 10.93 3.69
CA GLY A 94 -16.84 11.18 5.13
C GLY A 94 -16.42 9.98 5.98
N VAL A 95 -16.12 8.84 5.36
CA VAL A 95 -15.64 7.62 6.05
C VAL A 95 -14.15 7.45 5.82
N ASP A 96 -13.38 7.44 6.87
CA ASP A 96 -11.92 7.30 6.85
C ASP A 96 -11.41 5.89 7.19
N THR A 97 -12.26 5.05 7.78
CA THR A 97 -11.91 3.69 8.20
C THR A 97 -13.01 2.71 7.82
N VAL A 98 -12.64 1.62 7.20
CA VAL A 98 -13.54 0.53 6.82
C VAL A 98 -12.94 -0.79 7.24
N ALA A 99 -13.75 -1.71 7.74
CA ALA A 99 -13.36 -3.09 7.97
C ALA A 99 -13.91 -3.98 6.85
N PHE A 100 -13.11 -4.92 6.39
CA PHE A 100 -13.56 -5.96 5.46
C PHE A 100 -13.24 -7.35 6.01
N THR A 101 -14.01 -8.33 5.60
CA THR A 101 -13.88 -9.70 6.08
C THR A 101 -13.03 -10.51 5.12
N VAL A 102 -12.05 -11.23 5.67
CA VAL A 102 -11.28 -12.27 4.98
C VAL A 102 -11.77 -13.63 5.47
N ALA A 103 -12.04 -14.54 4.55
CA ALA A 103 -12.45 -15.89 4.88
C ALA A 103 -11.37 -16.91 4.48
N THR A 104 -11.31 -18.03 5.18
CA THR A 104 -10.54 -19.19 4.73
C THR A 104 -11.22 -19.82 3.51
N GLY A 105 -10.44 -20.19 2.51
CA GLY A 105 -10.91 -20.79 1.26
C GLY A 105 -10.79 -22.31 1.26
N ASP A 106 -11.16 -22.92 0.15
CA ASP A 106 -11.18 -24.38 -0.03
C ASP A 106 -9.81 -25.05 0.09
N LYS A 107 -8.74 -24.29 -0.10
CA LYS A 107 -7.36 -24.78 -0.01
C LYS A 107 -6.68 -24.49 1.32
N PHE A 108 -7.42 -23.91 2.26
CA PHE A 108 -6.93 -23.70 3.61
C PHE A 108 -7.01 -24.99 4.42
N GLU A 109 -5.92 -25.37 5.05
CA GLU A 109 -5.81 -26.55 5.87
C GLU A 109 -5.51 -26.18 7.32
N MET A 110 -6.19 -26.85 8.26
CA MET A 110 -5.88 -26.70 9.68
C MET A 110 -4.45 -27.17 10.00
N PHE A 111 -3.89 -26.63 11.06
CA PHE A 111 -2.53 -26.93 11.54
C PHE A 111 -1.40 -26.58 10.57
N ARG A 112 -1.73 -25.80 9.57
CA ARG A 112 -0.76 -25.23 8.62
C ARG A 112 -0.76 -23.72 8.72
N GLU A 113 0.44 -23.16 8.77
CA GLU A 113 0.64 -21.72 8.79
C GLU A 113 0.62 -21.17 7.36
N TYR A 114 -0.10 -20.06 7.17
CA TYR A 114 -0.18 -19.35 5.91
C TYR A 114 0.22 -17.91 6.10
N GLN A 115 0.97 -17.40 5.15
CA GLN A 115 1.32 -15.99 5.08
C GLN A 115 0.48 -15.31 4.00
N LEU A 116 -0.38 -14.39 4.41
CA LEU A 116 -1.25 -13.61 3.53
C LEU A 116 -0.72 -12.19 3.46
N THR A 117 -0.50 -11.70 2.24
CA THR A 117 -0.14 -10.31 1.97
C THR A 117 -1.28 -9.64 1.23
N ILE A 118 -1.74 -8.50 1.71
CA ILE A 118 -2.74 -7.66 1.07
C ILE A 118 -2.12 -6.29 0.85
N SER A 119 -2.24 -5.77 -0.35
CA SER A 119 -1.64 -4.50 -0.76
C SER A 119 -2.66 -3.62 -1.46
N VAL A 120 -2.44 -2.32 -1.38
CA VAL A 120 -3.19 -1.29 -2.11
C VAL A 120 -2.35 -0.84 -3.30
N PRO A 121 -2.94 -0.67 -4.50
CA PRO A 121 -2.22 -0.14 -5.65
C PRO A 121 -1.60 1.23 -5.38
N GLU A 122 -0.44 1.48 -5.98
CA GLU A 122 0.36 2.68 -5.76
C GLU A 122 -0.41 3.98 -6.01
N GLU A 123 -1.33 3.98 -6.97
CA GLU A 123 -2.16 5.14 -7.31
C GLU A 123 -3.09 5.62 -6.17
N TYR A 124 -3.37 4.75 -5.19
CA TYR A 124 -4.18 5.08 -4.00
C TYR A 124 -3.33 5.41 -2.78
N THR A 125 -2.01 5.39 -2.91
CA THR A 125 -1.06 5.56 -1.81
C THR A 125 -0.28 6.85 -1.96
N HIS A 126 0.46 7.20 -0.91
CA HIS A 126 1.33 8.37 -0.90
C HIS A 126 2.78 7.96 -0.63
N ALA A 127 3.62 8.05 -1.66
CA ALA A 127 5.01 7.55 -1.63
C ALA A 127 5.94 8.27 -0.62
N TYR A 128 5.55 9.44 -0.15
CA TYR A 128 6.39 10.30 0.71
C TYR A 128 5.89 10.46 2.15
N LYS A 129 4.89 9.70 2.53
CA LYS A 129 4.44 9.70 3.92
C LYS A 129 5.42 8.94 4.81
N PRO A 130 5.60 9.39 6.06
CA PRO A 130 6.43 8.67 7.01
C PRO A 130 5.93 7.24 7.20
N GLN A 131 6.86 6.34 7.50
CA GLN A 131 6.65 4.88 7.56
C GLN A 131 5.72 4.38 8.68
N GLU A 132 4.99 5.27 9.31
CA GLU A 132 4.01 4.92 10.34
C GLU A 132 2.74 4.27 9.76
N VAL A 133 2.50 4.46 8.46
CA VAL A 133 1.36 3.89 7.74
C VAL A 133 1.85 3.10 6.53
N SER A 134 1.34 1.91 6.34
CA SER A 134 1.75 1.02 5.25
C SER A 134 0.60 0.72 4.31
N PRO A 135 0.81 0.85 2.97
CA PRO A 135 -0.14 0.39 1.97
C PRO A 135 -0.13 -1.14 1.81
N ASN A 136 0.71 -1.81 2.56
CA ASN A 136 0.83 -3.26 2.53
C ASN A 136 0.69 -3.81 3.94
N MET A 137 -0.01 -4.92 4.07
CA MET A 137 -0.03 -5.70 5.30
C MET A 137 0.33 -7.14 5.02
N MET A 138 0.98 -7.77 5.97
CA MET A 138 1.26 -9.17 5.97
C MET A 138 0.77 -9.77 7.29
N ILE A 139 0.01 -10.85 7.20
CA ILE A 139 -0.51 -11.55 8.35
C ILE A 139 -0.20 -13.05 8.23
N THR A 140 0.29 -13.61 9.31
CA THR A 140 0.46 -15.05 9.46
C THR A 140 -0.80 -15.63 10.09
N VAL A 141 -1.42 -16.60 9.44
CA VAL A 141 -2.68 -17.22 9.88
C VAL A 141 -2.48 -18.70 10.07
N LEU A 142 -2.85 -19.16 11.23
CA LEU A 142 -2.92 -20.57 11.61
C LEU A 142 -4.32 -20.87 12.15
N GLN A 143 -4.88 -21.99 11.78
CA GLN A 143 -6.11 -22.50 12.41
C GLN A 143 -5.82 -23.77 13.17
N GLU A 144 -6.20 -23.81 14.41
CA GLU A 144 -6.01 -24.99 15.24
C GLU A 144 -7.17 -25.19 16.22
N ASP A 145 -7.34 -26.45 16.63
CA ASP A 145 -8.28 -26.77 17.70
C ASP A 145 -7.72 -26.27 19.03
N PHE A 146 -8.34 -25.24 19.55
CA PHE A 146 -8.10 -24.85 20.93
C PHE A 146 -8.82 -25.88 21.83
N VAL A 147 -8.08 -26.88 22.27
CA VAL A 147 -8.54 -27.70 23.39
C VAL A 147 -8.23 -26.92 24.66
N PRO A 148 -9.22 -26.33 25.32
CA PRO A 148 -8.95 -25.70 26.61
C PRO A 148 -8.39 -26.81 27.51
N PHE A 149 -7.20 -26.57 28.04
CA PHE A 149 -6.72 -27.45 29.10
C PHE A 149 -7.80 -27.52 30.17
N ALA A 150 -8.42 -28.65 30.28
CA ALA A 150 -9.34 -28.90 31.37
C ALA A 150 -8.51 -28.79 32.66
N ASN A 151 -8.60 -27.64 33.32
CA ASN A 151 -8.05 -27.44 34.65
C ASN A 151 -8.82 -28.33 35.63
N GLY A 152 -8.61 -29.61 35.52
CA GLY A 152 -9.39 -30.57 36.28
C GLY A 152 -8.55 -31.50 37.12
N MET A 153 -7.35 -31.08 37.39
CA MET A 153 -6.51 -31.97 38.23
C MET A 153 -5.53 -31.23 39.03
#